data_7c3f1d80d8eb33706c8012ccf9ecb581
#
_entry.id   7c3f1d80d8eb33706c8012ccf9ecb581
#
_cell.length_a   1.000
_cell.length_b   1.000
_cell.length_c   1.000
_cell.angle_alpha   90.00
_cell.angle_beta   90.00
_cell.angle_gamma   90.00
#
_symmetry.space_group_name_H-M   'P 1'
#
loop_
_entity.id
_entity.type
_entity.pdbx_description
1 polymer ?
#
loop_
_entity_poly.entity_id
_entity_poly.type
_entity_poly.pdbx_seq_one_letter_code
_entity_poly.pdbx_strand_id
1 'polypeptide(L)'
;MKKLTIISLALGLLMNTEAAVAQESVIQSTALKLPVGTFANMKRTTFDPTKHGFKFSNEFQTQIQIAGLNGPRFGGLCGGMVYSALDYYKTNEPIPAQTHRPASGTTLHQYILTRQNNSTLLNSNGGSNADKWAELILNPFGWRTNEFFNWGLQGSNGGRVQELVEMMRSGSPVPLGLFKDGNGGVGPHHQVLAIGYDLGRYKGDLGDYKEDFKIFIYDPNYPNQTMTLRVNPAAQNYYYQERPDNKWLTYFVDKKYTVARPPAISSTPLANDGLVRQLLIEIGTGGDDLRGGNDNVNVIVKYTDGSTDIYPTVNKRVRWMDNYKESVLLSLRRAAPLGQIKCVMLQTTFGGGIGGDNWNVDLLRIVAKSSDQERVVFAQTGSPLVRFDGNNRPFEAVLR
;
A
#
# COMPACT_ATOMS: atom_id res chain seq x y z
N MET A 1 -9.84 31.32 -5.04
CA MET A 1 -8.98 31.82 -3.97
C MET A 1 -9.39 31.31 -2.57
N LYS A 2 -9.92 30.09 -2.42
CA LYS A 2 -10.26 29.47 -1.11
C LYS A 2 -9.61 28.09 -0.85
N LYS A 3 -8.70 27.64 -1.71
CA LYS A 3 -8.02 26.34 -1.56
C LYS A 3 -6.60 26.41 -0.96
N LEU A 4 -6.07 27.61 -0.73
CA LEU A 4 -4.70 27.80 -0.19
C LEU A 4 -4.63 27.87 1.33
N THR A 5 -5.73 28.11 2.02
CA THR A 5 -5.72 28.42 3.46
C THR A 5 -5.72 27.19 4.38
N ILE A 6 -6.12 26.01 3.88
CA ILE A 6 -6.24 24.80 4.71
C ILE A 6 -4.90 24.05 4.83
N ILE A 7 -4.02 24.19 3.85
CA ILE A 7 -2.67 23.58 3.89
C ILE A 7 -1.77 24.29 4.90
N SER A 8 -1.99 25.58 5.11
CA SER A 8 -1.22 26.38 6.07
C SER A 8 -1.50 26.03 7.55
N LEU A 9 -2.67 25.47 7.87
CA LEU A 9 -3.03 25.16 9.26
C LEU A 9 -2.43 23.84 9.75
N ALA A 10 -2.20 22.88 8.87
CA ALA A 10 -1.53 21.62 9.23
C ALA A 10 0.00 21.78 9.35
N LEU A 11 0.59 22.78 8.68
CA LEU A 11 2.00 23.15 8.81
C LEU A 11 2.25 24.13 9.96
N GLY A 12 1.25 24.90 10.36
CA GLY A 12 1.39 25.96 11.37
C GLY A 12 1.56 25.47 12.82
N LEU A 13 1.30 24.20 13.12
CA LEU A 13 1.49 23.62 14.46
C LEU A 13 2.90 23.06 14.69
N LEU A 14 3.79 23.10 13.70
CA LEU A 14 5.17 22.62 13.80
C LEU A 14 6.25 23.72 13.71
N MET A 15 5.86 25.00 13.64
CA MET A 15 6.78 26.12 13.45
C MET A 15 6.79 27.07 14.66
N ASN A 16 7.09 26.57 15.86
CA ASN A 16 7.56 27.41 16.95
C ASN A 16 8.85 26.82 17.51
N THR A 17 9.93 26.92 16.74
CA THR A 17 11.30 26.86 17.24
C THR A 17 12.15 27.84 16.43
N GLU A 18 12.86 28.65 17.14
CA GLU A 18 13.66 29.81 16.78
C GLU A 18 14.47 29.65 15.47
N ALA A 19 14.43 30.74 14.67
CA ALA A 19 15.27 30.90 13.50
C ALA A 19 16.75 30.98 13.94
N ALA A 20 17.44 29.84 13.83
CA ALA A 20 18.89 29.82 13.83
C ALA A 20 19.37 30.22 12.44
N VAL A 21 20.03 31.35 12.34
CA VAL A 21 20.74 31.87 11.17
C VAL A 21 21.72 30.80 10.74
N ALA A 22 21.44 30.11 9.59
CA ALA A 22 22.37 29.19 8.99
C ALA A 22 23.54 30.00 8.41
N GLN A 23 24.68 29.89 9.06
CA GLN A 23 25.95 30.30 8.52
C GLN A 23 26.28 29.40 7.35
N GLU A 24 26.41 29.94 6.14
CA GLU A 24 26.93 29.25 4.95
C GLU A 24 28.36 28.79 5.24
N SER A 25 28.51 27.56 5.71
CA SER A 25 29.78 26.87 5.60
C SER A 25 29.85 26.20 4.23
N VAL A 26 30.67 26.75 3.34
CA VAL A 26 31.13 26.06 2.14
C VAL A 26 31.89 24.81 2.63
N ILE A 27 31.18 23.71 2.80
CA ILE A 27 31.81 22.41 3.04
C ILE A 27 32.39 21.96 1.72
N GLN A 28 33.69 22.16 1.54
CA GLN A 28 34.45 21.39 0.55
C GLN A 28 34.25 19.92 0.93
N SER A 29 33.43 19.22 0.16
CA SER A 29 33.17 17.80 0.29
C SER A 29 34.42 17.03 -0.08
N THR A 30 35.25 16.71 0.91
CA THR A 30 36.14 15.58 0.79
C THR A 30 35.25 14.34 0.79
N ALA A 31 34.96 13.78 -0.37
CA ALA A 31 34.18 12.57 -0.53
C ALA A 31 34.86 11.43 0.26
N LEU A 32 34.32 11.11 1.44
CA LEU A 32 34.83 10.03 2.27
C LEU A 32 34.37 8.70 1.64
N LYS A 33 35.34 7.89 1.25
CA LYS A 33 35.07 6.53 0.75
C LYS A 33 34.48 5.68 1.85
N LEU A 34 33.60 4.75 1.49
CA LEU A 34 33.25 3.65 2.39
C LEU A 34 34.55 3.03 2.91
N PRO A 35 34.67 2.73 4.21
CA PRO A 35 35.88 2.13 4.77
C PRO A 35 36.19 0.83 4.01
N VAL A 36 37.35 0.79 3.34
CA VAL A 36 37.77 -0.37 2.54
C VAL A 36 37.91 -1.57 3.47
N GLY A 37 37.23 -2.67 3.15
CA GLY A 37 37.28 -3.93 3.91
C GLY A 37 36.25 -4.08 5.03
N THR A 38 35.42 -3.05 5.33
CA THR A 38 34.44 -3.11 6.42
C THR A 38 33.06 -3.63 5.98
N PHE A 39 32.72 -3.57 4.69
CA PHE A 39 31.42 -3.96 4.15
C PHE A 39 31.57 -4.89 2.95
N ALA A 40 30.66 -5.85 2.86
CA ALA A 40 30.56 -6.67 1.65
C ALA A 40 30.14 -5.81 0.47
N ASN A 41 30.79 -6.01 -0.69
CA ASN A 41 30.48 -5.28 -1.90
C ASN A 41 29.06 -5.57 -2.42
N MET A 42 28.53 -6.73 -2.06
CA MET A 42 27.15 -7.17 -2.35
C MET A 42 26.58 -7.88 -1.13
N LYS A 43 25.29 -7.67 -0.89
CA LYS A 43 24.52 -8.38 0.14
C LYS A 43 23.14 -8.72 -0.40
N ARG A 44 22.67 -9.92 -0.12
CA ARG A 44 21.28 -10.35 -0.30
C ARG A 44 20.74 -10.85 1.03
N THR A 45 19.48 -10.53 1.31
CA THR A 45 18.76 -11.13 2.43
C THR A 45 18.06 -12.40 1.97
N THR A 46 17.51 -13.17 2.90
CA THR A 46 16.69 -14.35 2.59
C THR A 46 15.23 -14.01 2.28
N PHE A 47 14.87 -12.72 2.28
CA PHE A 47 13.54 -12.29 1.88
C PHE A 47 13.33 -12.53 0.38
N ASP A 48 12.31 -13.33 0.06
CA ASP A 48 11.91 -13.67 -1.31
C ASP A 48 10.51 -13.09 -1.54
N PRO A 49 10.32 -12.14 -2.48
CA PRO A 49 9.00 -11.54 -2.75
C PRO A 49 7.92 -12.57 -3.09
N THR A 50 8.29 -13.72 -3.68
CA THR A 50 7.34 -14.78 -4.01
C THR A 50 6.87 -15.57 -2.79
N LYS A 51 7.57 -15.52 -1.67
CA LYS A 51 7.27 -16.25 -0.43
C LYS A 51 6.83 -15.34 0.70
N HIS A 52 7.48 -14.19 0.82
CA HIS A 52 7.35 -13.30 1.96
C HIS A 52 6.63 -11.99 1.62
N GLY A 53 6.34 -11.70 0.33
CA GLY A 53 5.57 -10.57 -0.12
C GLY A 53 4.08 -10.88 -0.27
N PHE A 54 3.23 -9.86 -0.14
CA PHE A 54 1.82 -9.99 -0.48
C PHE A 54 1.64 -10.34 -1.96
N LYS A 55 0.58 -11.11 -2.27
CA LYS A 55 0.27 -11.58 -3.63
C LYS A 55 -0.68 -10.65 -4.39
N PHE A 56 -1.07 -9.52 -3.81
CA PHE A 56 -1.92 -8.48 -4.38
C PHE A 56 -1.16 -7.15 -4.45
N SER A 57 -1.52 -6.33 -5.45
CA SER A 57 -0.90 -5.03 -5.66
C SER A 57 -1.43 -3.97 -4.68
N ASN A 58 -0.64 -2.91 -4.49
CA ASN A 58 -0.94 -1.77 -3.62
C ASN A 58 -1.97 -0.80 -4.26
N GLU A 59 -3.11 -1.31 -4.71
CA GLU A 59 -4.18 -0.52 -5.30
C GLU A 59 -5.19 -0.02 -4.25
N PHE A 60 -4.72 0.37 -3.07
CA PHE A 60 -5.54 0.95 -2.02
C PHE A 60 -5.84 2.42 -2.29
N GLN A 61 -6.96 2.88 -1.76
CA GLN A 61 -7.24 4.30 -1.57
C GLN A 61 -7.56 4.54 -0.10
N THR A 62 -7.05 5.63 0.43
CA THR A 62 -7.27 6.04 1.81
C THR A 62 -7.66 7.51 1.84
N GLN A 63 -8.66 7.85 2.62
CA GLN A 63 -9.07 9.22 2.84
C GLN A 63 -8.86 9.59 4.31
N ILE A 64 -8.10 10.65 4.56
CA ILE A 64 -7.93 11.16 5.93
C ILE A 64 -9.24 11.82 6.36
N GLN A 65 -9.67 11.49 7.59
CA GLN A 65 -10.77 12.21 8.26
C GLN A 65 -10.17 13.31 9.14
N ILE A 66 -10.58 14.54 8.90
CA ILE A 66 -10.15 15.70 9.71
C ILE A 66 -11.40 16.29 10.38
N ALA A 67 -11.50 16.17 11.69
CA ALA A 67 -12.65 16.64 12.47
C ALA A 67 -14.02 16.18 11.92
N GLY A 68 -14.11 14.92 11.46
CA GLY A 68 -15.34 14.36 10.87
C GLY A 68 -15.62 14.78 9.42
N LEU A 69 -14.75 15.59 8.82
CA LEU A 69 -14.85 15.99 7.42
C LEU A 69 -13.90 15.15 6.55
N ASN A 70 -14.32 14.91 5.30
CA ASN A 70 -13.50 14.21 4.33
C ASN A 70 -12.30 15.08 3.91
N GLY A 71 -11.10 14.70 4.34
CA GLY A 71 -9.85 15.30 3.91
C GLY A 71 -9.36 14.75 2.56
N PRO A 72 -8.10 15.01 2.20
CA PRO A 72 -7.53 14.55 0.94
C PRO A 72 -7.47 13.02 0.86
N ARG A 73 -7.59 12.50 -0.37
CA ARG A 73 -7.38 11.08 -0.69
C ARG A 73 -5.93 10.84 -1.03
N PHE A 74 -5.43 9.70 -0.59
CA PHE A 74 -4.10 9.21 -0.92
C PHE A 74 -4.23 7.84 -1.60
N GLY A 75 -3.47 7.64 -2.66
CA GLY A 75 -3.35 6.35 -3.33
C GLY A 75 -2.34 5.45 -2.62
N GLY A 76 -2.73 4.21 -2.35
CA GLY A 76 -1.83 3.18 -1.83
C GLY A 76 -1.65 3.18 -0.30
N LEU A 77 -1.24 2.01 0.19
CA LEU A 77 -0.78 1.75 1.56
C LEU A 77 0.61 1.10 1.52
N CYS A 78 1.51 1.68 0.69
CA CYS A 78 2.82 1.09 0.39
C CYS A 78 3.66 0.85 1.65
N GLY A 79 3.77 1.83 2.54
CA GLY A 79 4.50 1.70 3.79
C GLY A 79 3.86 0.68 4.72
N GLY A 80 2.54 0.62 4.75
CA GLY A 80 1.78 -0.38 5.50
C GLY A 80 2.04 -1.79 5.01
N MET A 81 2.04 -2.00 3.69
CA MET A 81 2.36 -3.29 3.09
C MET A 81 3.82 -3.69 3.32
N VAL A 82 4.76 -2.74 3.19
CA VAL A 82 6.19 -2.97 3.44
C VAL A 82 6.43 -3.39 4.90
N TYR A 83 5.89 -2.62 5.85
CA TYR A 83 6.04 -2.94 7.27
C TYR A 83 5.36 -4.25 7.64
N SER A 84 4.14 -4.49 7.14
CA SER A 84 3.42 -5.73 7.41
C SER A 84 4.15 -6.95 6.83
N ALA A 85 4.64 -6.88 5.60
CA ALA A 85 5.41 -7.99 5.00
C ALA A 85 6.69 -8.28 5.80
N LEU A 86 7.38 -7.22 6.26
CA LEU A 86 8.56 -7.36 7.11
C LEU A 86 8.22 -7.92 8.50
N ASP A 87 7.06 -7.58 9.06
CA ASP A 87 6.58 -8.16 10.32
C ASP A 87 6.35 -9.66 10.18
N TYR A 88 5.60 -10.11 9.16
CA TYR A 88 5.41 -11.54 8.89
C TYR A 88 6.74 -12.27 8.73
N TYR A 89 7.66 -11.69 7.97
CA TYR A 89 8.99 -12.26 7.77
C TYR A 89 9.81 -12.35 9.07
N LYS A 90 9.82 -11.27 9.88
CA LYS A 90 10.60 -11.19 11.14
C LYS A 90 10.06 -12.08 12.25
N THR A 91 8.75 -12.28 12.29
CA THR A 91 8.09 -13.14 13.29
C THR A 91 8.00 -14.59 12.83
N ASN A 92 8.47 -14.90 11.61
CA ASN A 92 8.35 -16.20 10.98
C ASN A 92 6.90 -16.70 10.89
N GLU A 93 5.95 -15.76 10.79
CA GLU A 93 4.55 -16.07 10.55
C GLU A 93 4.30 -16.14 9.03
N PRO A 94 3.45 -17.07 8.56
CA PRO A 94 3.14 -17.16 7.14
C PRO A 94 2.36 -15.93 6.67
N ILE A 95 2.87 -15.29 5.60
CA ILE A 95 2.15 -14.19 4.98
C ILE A 95 0.84 -14.69 4.32
N PRO A 96 -0.29 -13.93 4.39
CA PRO A 96 -1.54 -14.34 3.77
C PRO A 96 -1.40 -14.63 2.27
N ALA A 97 -1.85 -15.80 1.86
CA ALA A 97 -1.72 -16.28 0.47
C ALA A 97 -2.75 -15.68 -0.51
N GLN A 98 -3.70 -14.88 -0.02
CA GLN A 98 -4.74 -14.29 -0.86
C GLN A 98 -4.15 -13.42 -1.98
N THR A 99 -4.72 -13.53 -3.18
CA THR A 99 -4.30 -12.78 -4.38
C THR A 99 -5.13 -11.51 -4.62
N HIS A 100 -6.22 -11.36 -3.87
CA HIS A 100 -7.07 -10.19 -3.91
C HIS A 100 -6.75 -9.26 -2.73
N ARG A 101 -6.92 -7.98 -2.96
CA ARG A 101 -6.76 -6.96 -1.93
C ARG A 101 -7.79 -7.16 -0.81
N PRO A 102 -7.40 -7.07 0.48
CA PRO A 102 -8.35 -7.19 1.58
C PRO A 102 -9.35 -6.02 1.55
N ALA A 103 -10.63 -6.32 1.75
CA ALA A 103 -11.67 -5.30 1.83
C ALA A 103 -11.45 -4.38 3.04
N SER A 104 -11.84 -3.13 2.90
CA SER A 104 -11.82 -2.13 3.96
C SER A 104 -12.54 -2.65 5.22
N GLY A 105 -11.94 -2.44 6.39
CA GLY A 105 -12.47 -2.91 7.68
C GLY A 105 -12.14 -4.36 8.04
N THR A 106 -11.56 -5.17 7.14
CA THR A 106 -11.10 -6.53 7.49
C THR A 106 -9.82 -6.47 8.34
N THR A 107 -9.55 -7.53 9.09
CA THR A 107 -8.38 -7.63 9.99
C THR A 107 -7.08 -7.32 9.27
N LEU A 108 -6.86 -7.90 8.08
CA LEU A 108 -5.64 -7.64 7.30
C LEU A 108 -5.58 -6.20 6.81
N HIS A 109 -6.70 -5.64 6.31
CA HIS A 109 -6.74 -4.24 5.88
C HIS A 109 -6.42 -3.29 7.05
N GLN A 110 -7.03 -3.49 8.21
CA GLN A 110 -6.80 -2.66 9.40
C GLN A 110 -5.34 -2.77 9.88
N TYR A 111 -4.76 -3.96 9.80
CA TYR A 111 -3.35 -4.15 10.14
C TYR A 111 -2.44 -3.35 9.19
N ILE A 112 -2.62 -3.50 7.87
CA ILE A 112 -1.85 -2.76 6.86
C ILE A 112 -2.03 -1.23 7.04
N LEU A 113 -3.26 -0.77 7.32
CA LEU A 113 -3.55 0.65 7.56
C LEU A 113 -2.85 1.16 8.83
N THR A 114 -2.85 0.39 9.91
CA THR A 114 -2.13 0.73 11.15
C THR A 114 -0.63 0.82 10.88
N ARG A 115 -0.08 -0.14 10.13
CA ARG A 115 1.36 -0.13 9.77
C ARG A 115 1.71 1.00 8.81
N GLN A 116 0.77 1.45 7.94
CA GLN A 116 0.93 2.65 7.13
C GLN A 116 1.12 3.89 8.01
N ASN A 117 0.29 4.06 9.02
CA ASN A 117 0.41 5.17 9.97
C ASN A 117 1.75 5.12 10.72
N ASN A 118 2.19 3.92 11.15
CA ASN A 118 3.48 3.75 11.81
C ASN A 118 4.67 4.09 10.90
N SER A 119 4.56 3.86 9.59
CA SER A 119 5.64 4.13 8.64
C SER A 119 5.76 5.61 8.24
N THR A 120 4.68 6.39 8.38
CA THR A 120 4.62 7.77 7.88
C THR A 120 4.52 8.82 8.98
N LEU A 121 3.62 8.66 9.94
CA LEU A 121 3.24 9.72 10.87
C LEU A 121 3.76 9.50 12.29
N LEU A 122 3.44 8.36 12.89
CA LEU A 122 3.76 8.08 14.28
C LEU A 122 4.03 6.59 14.46
N ASN A 123 5.17 6.30 15.03
CA ASN A 123 5.39 4.96 15.56
C ASN A 123 5.22 5.01 17.09
N SER A 124 4.76 3.93 17.68
CA SER A 124 4.49 3.82 19.11
C SER A 124 5.69 4.15 20.02
N ASN A 125 6.89 4.19 19.45
CA ASN A 125 8.15 4.51 20.15
C ASN A 125 8.59 5.96 19.95
N GLY A 126 7.69 6.87 19.50
CA GLY A 126 7.97 8.30 19.37
C GLY A 126 8.83 8.68 18.17
N GLY A 127 9.06 7.77 17.23
CA GLY A 127 9.75 8.03 15.97
C GLY A 127 8.80 8.20 14.80
N SER A 128 9.12 9.06 13.85
CA SER A 128 8.36 9.31 12.64
C SER A 128 9.33 9.49 11.46
N ASN A 129 8.89 9.16 10.25
CA ASN A 129 9.59 9.53 9.02
C ASN A 129 9.08 10.86 8.45
N ALA A 130 8.20 11.55 9.16
CA ALA A 130 7.65 12.83 8.72
C ALA A 130 8.74 13.89 8.49
N ASP A 131 9.78 13.91 9.32
CA ASP A 131 10.96 14.76 9.17
C ASP A 131 11.70 14.49 7.85
N LYS A 132 11.86 13.21 7.47
CA LYS A 132 12.53 12.84 6.22
C LYS A 132 11.71 13.22 4.99
N TRP A 133 10.40 12.99 5.04
CA TRP A 133 9.51 13.43 3.98
C TRP A 133 9.46 14.96 3.88
N ALA A 134 9.35 15.67 4.99
CA ALA A 134 9.33 17.12 5.02
C ALA A 134 10.62 17.73 4.45
N GLU A 135 11.79 17.19 4.80
CA GLU A 135 13.08 17.64 4.29
C GLU A 135 13.14 17.55 2.75
N LEU A 136 12.63 16.46 2.17
CA LEU A 136 12.65 16.24 0.71
C LEU A 136 11.60 17.09 -0.02
N ILE A 137 10.43 17.33 0.60
CA ILE A 137 9.35 18.14 0.03
C ILE A 137 9.77 19.62 -0.06
N LEU A 138 10.67 20.11 0.81
CA LEU A 138 11.19 21.47 0.80
C LEU A 138 12.21 21.74 -0.33
N ASN A 139 11.84 21.33 -1.54
CA ASN A 139 12.56 21.62 -2.79
C ASN A 139 11.64 22.16 -3.88
N PRO A 140 10.86 23.25 -3.62
CA PRO A 140 9.76 23.66 -4.49
C PRO A 140 10.20 24.12 -5.88
N PHE A 141 11.48 24.46 -6.07
CA PHE A 141 12.04 24.95 -7.33
C PHE A 141 13.14 24.05 -7.90
N GLY A 142 13.34 22.86 -7.35
CA GLY A 142 14.36 21.92 -7.82
C GLY A 142 15.81 22.34 -7.54
N TRP A 143 16.04 23.36 -6.70
CA TRP A 143 17.41 23.86 -6.42
C TRP A 143 18.33 22.85 -5.78
N ARG A 144 17.77 21.89 -5.01
CA ARG A 144 18.50 20.86 -4.30
C ARG A 144 18.50 19.50 -5.03
N THR A 145 18.09 19.46 -6.31
CA THR A 145 17.98 18.21 -7.07
C THR A 145 19.30 17.44 -7.09
N ASN A 146 20.41 18.10 -7.43
CA ASN A 146 21.73 17.46 -7.42
C ASN A 146 22.16 17.00 -6.03
N GLU A 147 21.90 17.78 -5.01
CA GLU A 147 22.17 17.43 -3.61
C GLU A 147 21.41 16.18 -3.19
N PHE A 148 20.10 16.15 -3.41
CA PHE A 148 19.25 15.01 -3.06
C PHE A 148 19.62 13.73 -3.82
N PHE A 149 19.94 13.86 -5.11
CA PHE A 149 20.45 12.74 -5.90
C PHE A 149 21.74 12.18 -5.29
N ASN A 150 22.68 13.04 -4.95
CA ASN A 150 23.97 12.64 -4.38
C ASN A 150 23.84 12.05 -2.97
N TRP A 151 22.87 12.45 -2.16
CA TRP A 151 22.62 11.81 -0.87
C TRP A 151 22.35 10.32 -1.00
N GLY A 152 21.62 9.91 -2.03
CA GLY A 152 21.37 8.50 -2.32
C GLY A 152 22.62 7.70 -2.72
N LEU A 153 23.71 8.39 -3.12
CA LEU A 153 24.96 7.79 -3.56
C LEU A 153 26.08 7.89 -2.52
N GLN A 154 25.91 8.73 -1.51
CA GLN A 154 26.98 9.01 -0.55
C GLN A 154 27.15 7.88 0.45
N GLY A 155 28.40 7.41 0.57
CA GLY A 155 28.78 6.30 1.44
C GLY A 155 29.38 6.70 2.80
N SER A 156 29.24 7.96 3.23
CA SER A 156 29.83 8.46 4.47
C SER A 156 28.96 9.48 5.19
N ASN A 157 29.22 9.72 6.48
CA ASN A 157 28.61 10.77 7.30
C ASN A 157 27.06 10.84 7.23
N GLY A 158 26.40 9.67 7.33
CA GLY A 158 24.95 9.57 7.21
C GLY A 158 24.45 9.57 5.77
N GLY A 159 25.31 9.32 4.79
CA GLY A 159 24.93 9.05 3.41
C GLY A 159 24.08 7.80 3.29
N ARG A 160 23.15 7.77 2.33
CA ARG A 160 22.14 6.70 2.23
C ARG A 160 22.72 5.34 1.88
N VAL A 161 23.81 5.29 1.10
CA VAL A 161 24.51 4.03 0.80
C VAL A 161 25.12 3.46 2.07
N GLN A 162 25.80 4.28 2.90
CA GLN A 162 26.35 3.82 4.18
C GLN A 162 25.24 3.32 5.10
N GLU A 163 24.17 4.07 5.27
CA GLU A 163 23.02 3.69 6.10
C GLU A 163 22.42 2.35 5.66
N LEU A 164 22.22 2.16 4.35
CA LEU A 164 21.70 0.92 3.79
C LEU A 164 22.63 -0.27 4.08
N VAL A 165 23.92 -0.12 3.79
CA VAL A 165 24.92 -1.17 3.96
C VAL A 165 25.03 -1.57 5.42
N GLU A 166 25.07 -0.60 6.35
CA GLU A 166 25.13 -0.85 7.78
C GLU A 166 23.90 -1.58 8.30
N MET A 167 22.70 -1.15 7.93
CA MET A 167 21.47 -1.79 8.36
C MET A 167 21.29 -3.19 7.78
N MET A 168 21.77 -3.43 6.55
CA MET A 168 21.74 -4.76 5.93
C MET A 168 22.84 -5.70 6.41
N ARG A 169 23.76 -5.24 7.23
CA ARG A 169 24.87 -6.08 7.78
C ARG A 169 24.35 -7.33 8.48
N SER A 170 23.28 -7.21 9.24
CA SER A 170 22.60 -8.33 9.92
C SER A 170 21.90 -9.32 8.99
N GLY A 171 21.82 -9.06 7.67
CA GLY A 171 21.05 -9.85 6.73
C GLY A 171 19.54 -9.57 6.76
N SER A 172 19.12 -8.51 7.44
CA SER A 172 17.71 -8.09 7.48
C SER A 172 17.35 -7.18 6.31
N PRO A 173 16.15 -7.32 5.73
CA PRO A 173 15.61 -6.33 4.81
C PRO A 173 15.42 -4.96 5.48
N VAL A 174 15.50 -3.90 4.69
CA VAL A 174 15.50 -2.51 5.17
C VAL A 174 14.44 -1.70 4.42
N PRO A 175 13.44 -1.10 5.10
CA PRO A 175 12.49 -0.22 4.45
C PRO A 175 13.15 1.05 3.90
N LEU A 176 12.73 1.47 2.71
CA LEU A 176 13.15 2.70 2.06
C LEU A 176 11.96 3.57 1.70
N GLY A 177 12.13 4.88 1.80
CA GLY A 177 11.23 5.85 1.17
C GLY A 177 11.84 6.34 -0.15
N LEU A 178 11.12 6.18 -1.26
CA LEU A 178 11.49 6.68 -2.59
C LEU A 178 10.82 8.02 -2.81
N PHE A 179 11.61 9.05 -3.08
CA PHE A 179 11.13 10.40 -3.31
C PHE A 179 11.09 10.71 -4.80
N LYS A 180 9.92 11.09 -5.28
CA LYS A 180 9.71 11.55 -6.66
C LYS A 180 9.75 13.07 -6.67
N ASP A 181 10.57 13.64 -7.57
CA ASP A 181 10.59 15.09 -7.76
C ASP A 181 9.23 15.53 -8.35
N GLY A 182 8.54 16.40 -7.66
CA GLY A 182 7.18 16.82 -8.01
C GLY A 182 6.97 18.31 -7.86
N ASN A 183 7.94 19.15 -8.24
CA ASN A 183 7.78 20.61 -8.27
C ASN A 183 7.12 21.19 -6.99
N GLY A 184 7.56 20.76 -5.82
CA GLY A 184 7.07 21.25 -4.52
C GLY A 184 5.71 20.70 -4.09
N GLY A 185 5.19 19.66 -4.74
CA GLY A 185 3.94 18.99 -4.36
C GLY A 185 4.16 17.74 -3.51
N VAL A 186 3.12 17.32 -2.81
CA VAL A 186 3.01 15.98 -2.21
C VAL A 186 2.85 14.99 -3.38
N GLY A 187 3.95 14.71 -4.08
CA GLY A 187 3.97 13.83 -5.26
C GLY A 187 3.71 12.36 -4.88
N PRO A 188 3.62 11.47 -5.86
CA PRO A 188 3.43 10.05 -5.63
C PRO A 188 4.72 9.42 -5.09
N HIS A 189 5.09 9.79 -3.84
CA HIS A 189 6.18 9.17 -3.10
C HIS A 189 5.82 7.72 -2.79
N HIS A 190 6.82 6.88 -2.59
CA HIS A 190 6.61 5.46 -2.45
C HIS A 190 7.47 4.86 -1.35
N GLN A 191 6.97 3.83 -0.68
CA GLN A 191 7.74 3.05 0.28
C GLN A 191 7.91 1.62 -0.23
N VAL A 192 9.15 1.11 -0.10
CA VAL A 192 9.56 -0.19 -0.61
C VAL A 192 10.48 -0.88 0.40
N LEU A 193 10.78 -2.15 0.19
CA LEU A 193 11.69 -2.91 1.05
C LEU A 193 12.95 -3.28 0.27
N ALA A 194 14.11 -2.74 0.67
CA ALA A 194 15.39 -3.20 0.17
C ALA A 194 15.66 -4.62 0.70
N ILE A 195 15.90 -5.55 -0.20
CA ILE A 195 16.18 -6.96 0.10
C ILE A 195 17.60 -7.36 -0.33
N GLY A 196 18.37 -6.41 -0.79
CA GLY A 196 19.76 -6.57 -1.14
C GLY A 196 20.33 -5.33 -1.81
N TYR A 197 21.63 -5.27 -1.94
CA TYR A 197 22.36 -4.27 -2.71
C TYR A 197 23.56 -4.90 -3.42
N ASP A 198 24.07 -4.21 -4.43
CA ASP A 198 25.31 -4.51 -5.12
C ASP A 198 25.99 -3.19 -5.48
N LEU A 199 27.16 -2.94 -4.95
CA LEU A 199 27.93 -1.73 -5.23
C LEU A 199 28.68 -1.83 -6.57
N GLY A 200 28.92 -3.03 -7.09
CA GLY A 200 29.80 -3.23 -8.25
C GLY A 200 31.18 -2.63 -8.00
N ARG A 201 31.62 -1.74 -8.87
CA ARG A 201 32.88 -0.98 -8.74
C ARG A 201 32.74 0.31 -7.93
N TYR A 202 31.50 0.75 -7.70
CA TYR A 202 31.24 2.02 -7.01
C TYR A 202 31.75 2.00 -5.56
N LYS A 203 32.37 3.11 -5.13
CA LYS A 203 33.03 3.23 -3.80
C LYS A 203 32.24 4.09 -2.80
N GLY A 204 31.08 4.63 -3.18
CA GLY A 204 30.31 5.53 -2.30
C GLY A 204 30.96 6.92 -2.14
N ASP A 205 31.83 7.31 -3.04
CA ASP A 205 32.66 8.52 -2.96
C ASP A 205 32.23 9.61 -3.94
N LEU A 206 31.06 9.47 -4.54
CA LEU A 206 30.52 10.34 -5.62
C LEU A 206 31.39 10.37 -6.88
N GLY A 207 32.42 9.52 -6.97
CA GLY A 207 33.31 9.37 -8.10
C GLY A 207 32.75 8.52 -9.23
N ASP A 208 33.58 7.67 -9.81
CA ASP A 208 33.24 6.83 -10.96
C ASP A 208 32.35 5.64 -10.60
N TYR A 209 31.73 5.04 -11.62
CA TYR A 209 30.95 3.80 -11.55
C TYR A 209 29.66 3.89 -10.73
N LYS A 210 29.05 5.07 -10.60
CA LYS A 210 27.76 5.24 -9.91
C LYS A 210 26.66 4.34 -10.50
N GLU A 211 26.71 4.10 -11.79
CA GLU A 211 25.78 3.25 -12.54
C GLU A 211 25.87 1.77 -12.18
N ASP A 212 26.96 1.32 -11.55
CA ASP A 212 27.12 -0.06 -11.07
C ASP A 212 26.26 -0.31 -9.83
N PHE A 213 26.02 0.72 -9.00
CA PHE A 213 25.24 0.60 -7.79
C PHE A 213 23.78 0.25 -8.06
N LYS A 214 23.29 -0.76 -7.39
CA LYS A 214 21.89 -1.22 -7.47
C LYS A 214 21.38 -1.65 -6.10
N ILE A 215 20.08 -1.49 -5.92
CA ILE A 215 19.34 -1.98 -4.76
C ILE A 215 18.27 -2.94 -5.27
N PHE A 216 18.22 -4.14 -4.68
CA PHE A 216 17.19 -5.14 -4.95
C PHE A 216 16.02 -4.90 -4.02
N ILE A 217 14.80 -4.87 -4.56
CA ILE A 217 13.62 -4.33 -3.89
C ILE A 217 12.45 -5.30 -3.99
N TYR A 218 11.75 -5.50 -2.88
CA TYR A 218 10.35 -5.87 -2.88
C TYR A 218 9.52 -4.59 -2.91
N ASP A 219 8.73 -4.43 -3.96
CA ASP A 219 7.81 -3.31 -4.16
C ASP A 219 6.36 -3.84 -4.13
N PRO A 220 5.51 -3.35 -3.19
CA PRO A 220 4.12 -3.80 -3.10
C PRO A 220 3.25 -3.47 -4.31
N ASN A 221 3.69 -2.60 -5.22
CA ASN A 221 3.02 -2.37 -6.50
C ASN A 221 3.24 -3.51 -7.50
N TYR A 222 4.30 -4.30 -7.30
CA TYR A 222 4.73 -5.37 -8.20
C TYR A 222 4.88 -6.68 -7.42
N PRO A 223 3.75 -7.35 -7.07
CA PRO A 223 3.79 -8.59 -6.29
C PRO A 223 4.55 -9.69 -7.01
N ASN A 224 5.11 -10.62 -6.23
CA ASN A 224 5.82 -11.82 -6.68
C ASN A 224 7.09 -11.60 -7.51
N GLN A 225 7.67 -10.40 -7.53
CA GLN A 225 8.90 -10.14 -8.26
C GLN A 225 9.87 -9.26 -7.47
N THR A 226 11.15 -9.38 -7.79
CA THR A 226 12.18 -8.46 -7.32
C THR A 226 12.33 -7.34 -8.35
N MET A 227 12.25 -6.10 -7.90
CA MET A 227 12.60 -4.92 -8.70
C MET A 227 14.05 -4.54 -8.43
N THR A 228 14.71 -3.95 -9.44
CA THR A 228 16.10 -3.49 -9.33
C THR A 228 16.15 -1.98 -9.50
N LEU A 229 16.40 -1.26 -8.41
CA LEU A 229 16.62 0.18 -8.45
C LEU A 229 18.04 0.46 -8.93
N ARG A 230 18.15 1.17 -10.04
CA ARG A 230 19.40 1.56 -10.72
C ARG A 230 19.61 3.06 -10.62
N VAL A 231 20.84 3.46 -10.81
CA VAL A 231 21.26 4.86 -10.86
C VAL A 231 21.44 5.30 -12.30
N ASN A 232 20.91 6.48 -12.65
CA ASN A 232 21.21 7.19 -13.89
C ASN A 232 21.95 8.49 -13.56
N PRO A 233 23.30 8.50 -13.60
CA PRO A 233 24.08 9.68 -13.24
C PRO A 233 23.85 10.86 -14.21
N ALA A 234 23.66 10.59 -15.50
CA ALA A 234 23.43 11.63 -16.50
C ALA A 234 22.10 12.37 -16.32
N ALA A 235 21.05 11.63 -15.91
CA ALA A 235 19.74 12.20 -15.66
C ALA A 235 19.51 12.56 -14.17
N GLN A 236 20.47 12.34 -13.29
CA GLN A 236 20.42 12.59 -11.86
C GLN A 236 19.17 11.99 -11.19
N ASN A 237 18.88 10.72 -11.50
CA ASN A 237 17.74 10.01 -10.94
C ASN A 237 18.03 8.53 -10.71
N TYR A 238 17.09 7.90 -9.99
CA TYR A 238 17.01 6.45 -9.80
C TYR A 238 15.82 5.92 -10.58
N TYR A 239 15.91 4.70 -11.10
CA TYR A 239 14.84 4.08 -11.88
C TYR A 239 14.81 2.57 -11.69
N TYR A 240 13.66 1.95 -11.92
CA TYR A 240 13.59 0.49 -11.98
C TYR A 240 14.08 -0.03 -13.32
N GLN A 241 15.01 -0.97 -13.28
CA GLN A 241 15.50 -1.64 -14.49
C GLN A 241 14.37 -2.30 -15.27
N GLU A 242 13.40 -2.90 -14.59
CA GLU A 242 12.24 -3.61 -15.13
C GLU A 242 11.14 -2.65 -15.62
N ARG A 243 11.17 -1.39 -15.17
CA ARG A 243 10.19 -0.32 -15.45
C ARG A 243 10.91 1.04 -15.56
N PRO A 244 11.63 1.33 -16.64
CA PRO A 244 12.50 2.52 -16.73
C PRO A 244 11.77 3.87 -16.64
N ASP A 245 10.45 3.88 -16.86
CA ASP A 245 9.62 5.08 -16.72
C ASP A 245 9.33 5.42 -15.26
N ASN A 246 9.47 4.48 -14.35
CA ASN A 246 9.37 4.72 -12.91
C ASN A 246 10.68 5.29 -12.39
N LYS A 247 10.70 6.61 -12.18
CA LYS A 247 11.89 7.38 -11.78
C LYS A 247 11.67 8.08 -10.47
N TRP A 248 12.73 8.17 -9.68
CA TRP A 248 12.79 8.88 -8.39
C TRP A 248 14.02 9.77 -8.35
N LEU A 249 13.90 10.90 -7.66
CA LEU A 249 15.02 11.80 -7.43
C LEU A 249 16.05 11.20 -6.47
N THR A 250 15.55 10.59 -5.38
CA THR A 250 16.38 10.01 -4.33
C THR A 250 15.60 9.00 -3.50
N TYR A 251 16.27 8.43 -2.51
CA TYR A 251 15.66 7.60 -1.47
C TYR A 251 16.23 7.98 -0.10
N PHE A 252 15.53 7.60 0.96
CA PHE A 252 16.07 7.58 2.31
C PHE A 252 15.93 6.19 2.93
N VAL A 253 16.77 5.91 3.91
CA VAL A 253 16.75 4.67 4.68
C VAL A 253 15.87 4.87 5.90
N ASP A 254 14.83 4.06 6.04
CA ASP A 254 13.90 4.13 7.15
C ASP A 254 14.48 3.39 8.35
N LYS A 255 14.92 4.15 9.35
CA LYS A 255 15.47 3.66 10.62
C LYS A 255 14.43 3.55 11.74
N LYS A 256 13.16 3.86 11.43
CA LYS A 256 12.08 3.93 12.44
C LYS A 256 11.23 2.66 12.51
N TYR A 257 11.44 1.72 11.61
CA TYR A 257 10.75 0.44 11.66
C TYR A 257 10.99 -0.27 12.98
N THR A 258 9.91 -0.70 13.60
CA THR A 258 9.90 -1.61 14.75
C THR A 258 9.00 -2.78 14.43
N VAL A 259 9.43 -4.00 14.77
CA VAL A 259 8.64 -5.20 14.52
C VAL A 259 7.35 -5.17 15.33
N ALA A 260 6.25 -5.56 14.71
CA ALA A 260 4.98 -5.81 15.38
C ALA A 260 4.52 -7.25 15.08
N ARG A 261 3.73 -7.83 15.97
CA ARG A 261 3.16 -9.16 15.73
C ARG A 261 1.99 -9.04 14.76
N PRO A 262 2.06 -9.65 13.56
CA PRO A 262 0.97 -9.61 12.61
C PRO A 262 -0.18 -10.52 13.06
N PRO A 263 -1.44 -10.25 12.62
CA PRO A 263 -2.55 -11.14 12.86
C PRO A 263 -2.38 -12.44 12.09
N ALA A 264 -2.69 -13.55 12.72
CA ALA A 264 -2.81 -14.84 12.03
C ALA A 264 -4.04 -14.79 11.11
N ILE A 265 -3.82 -14.76 9.81
CA ILE A 265 -4.89 -14.83 8.81
C ILE A 265 -4.95 -16.28 8.33
N SER A 266 -5.93 -17.01 8.81
CA SER A 266 -6.12 -18.41 8.42
C SER A 266 -6.46 -18.52 6.94
N SER A 267 -5.63 -19.22 6.19
CA SER A 267 -5.94 -19.73 4.85
C SER A 267 -6.10 -21.25 4.97
N THR A 268 -7.23 -21.71 5.50
CA THR A 268 -7.52 -23.14 5.49
C THR A 268 -7.63 -23.59 4.02
N PRO A 269 -6.81 -24.55 3.56
CA PRO A 269 -6.96 -25.09 2.22
C PRO A 269 -8.38 -25.61 2.01
N LEU A 270 -8.98 -25.29 0.87
CA LEU A 270 -10.31 -25.78 0.54
C LEU A 270 -10.21 -27.30 0.26
N ALA A 271 -11.20 -28.07 0.70
CA ALA A 271 -11.22 -29.50 0.43
C ALA A 271 -11.39 -29.77 -1.07
N ASN A 272 -10.65 -30.76 -1.59
CA ASN A 272 -10.64 -31.10 -3.02
C ASN A 272 -11.81 -32.05 -3.36
N ASP A 273 -13.02 -31.49 -3.41
CA ASP A 273 -14.27 -32.21 -3.73
C ASP A 273 -15.12 -31.49 -4.77
N GLY A 274 -14.57 -30.46 -5.42
CA GLY A 274 -15.25 -29.68 -6.46
C GLY A 274 -16.38 -28.77 -5.95
N LEU A 275 -16.60 -28.73 -4.62
CA LEU A 275 -17.64 -27.87 -4.06
C LEU A 275 -17.15 -26.43 -3.91
N VAL A 276 -18.02 -25.48 -4.23
CA VAL A 276 -17.79 -24.06 -3.95
C VAL A 276 -17.92 -23.82 -2.45
N ARG A 277 -16.87 -23.26 -1.88
CA ARG A 277 -16.80 -22.92 -0.44
C ARG A 277 -16.64 -21.42 -0.19
N GLN A 278 -16.21 -20.70 -1.20
CA GLN A 278 -15.99 -19.28 -1.09
C GLN A 278 -16.51 -18.56 -2.35
N LEU A 279 -17.01 -17.36 -2.14
CA LEU A 279 -17.31 -16.41 -3.20
C LEU A 279 -16.46 -15.16 -2.98
N LEU A 280 -15.63 -14.81 -3.98
CA LEU A 280 -14.98 -13.50 -4.01
C LEU A 280 -15.89 -12.54 -4.77
N ILE A 281 -16.37 -11.51 -4.08
CA ILE A 281 -17.29 -10.51 -4.61
C ILE A 281 -16.53 -9.20 -4.75
N GLU A 282 -16.30 -8.76 -5.97
CA GLU A 282 -15.71 -7.47 -6.29
C GLU A 282 -16.83 -6.47 -6.60
N ILE A 283 -16.85 -5.38 -5.86
CA ILE A 283 -17.87 -4.34 -5.94
C ILE A 283 -17.20 -3.00 -6.22
N GLY A 284 -17.50 -2.41 -7.37
CA GLY A 284 -17.06 -1.05 -7.71
C GLY A 284 -18.14 -0.05 -7.31
N THR A 285 -17.81 0.84 -6.39
CA THR A 285 -18.65 1.98 -6.04
C THR A 285 -18.52 3.06 -7.11
N GLY A 286 -19.62 3.59 -7.60
CA GLY A 286 -19.68 4.68 -8.58
C GLY A 286 -19.51 6.06 -7.95
N GLY A 287 -20.21 7.05 -8.50
CA GLY A 287 -20.11 8.46 -8.08
C GLY A 287 -20.77 8.80 -6.74
N ASP A 288 -21.45 7.85 -6.10
CA ASP A 288 -22.11 8.03 -4.79
C ASP A 288 -21.69 6.85 -3.88
N ASP A 289 -21.15 7.16 -2.71
CA ASP A 289 -20.48 6.21 -1.83
C ASP A 289 -21.44 5.47 -0.89
N LEU A 290 -20.99 4.39 -0.26
CA LEU A 290 -21.65 3.75 0.88
C LEU A 290 -21.04 4.31 2.17
N ARG A 291 -21.81 5.06 2.96
CA ARG A 291 -21.27 5.79 4.13
C ARG A 291 -20.73 4.91 5.23
N GLY A 292 -21.26 3.70 5.38
CA GLY A 292 -20.92 2.86 6.54
C GLY A 292 -21.64 3.31 7.83
N GLY A 293 -21.11 2.94 8.98
CA GLY A 293 -21.78 3.21 10.27
C GLY A 293 -23.10 2.44 10.37
N ASN A 294 -24.23 3.13 10.21
CA ASN A 294 -25.57 2.52 10.17
C ASN A 294 -25.99 2.13 8.74
N ASP A 295 -25.35 2.70 7.74
CA ASP A 295 -25.65 2.50 6.33
C ASP A 295 -24.73 1.43 5.74
N ASN A 296 -25.24 0.22 5.59
CA ASN A 296 -24.42 -0.95 5.28
C ASN A 296 -25.02 -1.76 4.14
N VAL A 297 -24.26 -2.74 3.66
CA VAL A 297 -24.70 -3.71 2.69
C VAL A 297 -24.58 -5.14 3.23
N ASN A 298 -25.64 -5.92 3.02
CA ASN A 298 -25.69 -7.35 3.23
C ASN A 298 -25.50 -8.08 1.91
N VAL A 299 -24.88 -9.24 1.94
CA VAL A 299 -24.86 -10.19 0.84
C VAL A 299 -25.75 -11.37 1.20
N ILE A 300 -26.64 -11.75 0.30
CA ILE A 300 -27.54 -12.88 0.45
C ILE A 300 -27.21 -13.89 -0.65
N VAL A 301 -26.91 -15.10 -0.28
CA VAL A 301 -26.71 -16.24 -1.21
C VAL A 301 -27.97 -17.08 -1.22
N LYS A 302 -28.61 -17.20 -2.37
CA LYS A 302 -29.82 -18.02 -2.56
C LYS A 302 -29.48 -19.29 -3.30
N TYR A 303 -29.98 -20.39 -2.80
CA TYR A 303 -29.78 -21.71 -3.39
C TYR A 303 -30.99 -22.17 -4.20
N THR A 304 -30.79 -23.18 -5.05
CA THR A 304 -31.86 -23.73 -5.90
C THR A 304 -32.97 -24.44 -5.14
N ASP A 305 -32.69 -24.89 -3.90
CA ASP A 305 -33.67 -25.46 -2.98
C ASP A 305 -34.55 -24.39 -2.29
N GLY A 306 -34.35 -23.10 -2.62
CA GLY A 306 -35.05 -21.97 -2.05
C GLY A 306 -34.48 -21.44 -0.75
N SER A 307 -33.53 -22.13 -0.12
CA SER A 307 -32.86 -21.65 1.10
C SER A 307 -31.93 -20.45 0.81
N THR A 308 -31.65 -19.67 1.86
CA THR A 308 -30.80 -18.49 1.77
C THR A 308 -29.82 -18.43 2.94
N ASP A 309 -28.59 -17.97 2.64
CA ASP A 309 -27.61 -17.56 3.65
C ASP A 309 -27.45 -16.05 3.60
N ILE A 310 -27.57 -15.39 4.74
CA ILE A 310 -27.39 -13.94 4.87
C ILE A 310 -26.05 -13.64 5.52
N TYR A 311 -25.23 -12.85 4.85
CA TYR A 311 -23.95 -12.32 5.33
C TYR A 311 -24.14 -10.83 5.63
N PRO A 312 -24.39 -10.46 6.88
CA PRO A 312 -24.72 -9.08 7.21
C PRO A 312 -23.48 -8.20 7.21
N THR A 313 -23.67 -6.95 6.86
CA THR A 313 -22.70 -5.87 7.06
C THR A 313 -21.33 -6.24 6.49
N VAL A 314 -21.29 -6.67 5.21
CA VAL A 314 -20.04 -7.12 4.56
C VAL A 314 -19.03 -6.00 4.41
N ASN A 315 -19.45 -4.74 4.43
CA ASN A 315 -18.60 -3.56 4.50
C ASN A 315 -18.01 -3.30 5.91
N LYS A 316 -18.28 -4.15 6.92
CA LYS A 316 -17.76 -4.02 8.30
C LYS A 316 -18.04 -2.66 8.93
N ARG A 317 -19.13 -2.00 8.55
CA ARG A 317 -19.54 -0.65 8.98
C ARG A 317 -18.56 0.46 8.57
N VAL A 318 -17.58 0.17 7.72
CA VAL A 318 -16.70 1.18 7.16
C VAL A 318 -17.29 1.73 5.87
N ARG A 319 -16.91 2.97 5.57
CA ARG A 319 -17.27 3.62 4.32
C ARG A 319 -16.58 2.92 3.14
N TRP A 320 -17.35 2.67 2.06
CA TRP A 320 -16.81 2.32 0.76
C TRP A 320 -16.86 3.56 -0.13
N MET A 321 -15.68 4.08 -0.43
CA MET A 321 -15.54 5.36 -1.13
C MET A 321 -16.07 5.29 -2.57
N ASP A 322 -16.54 6.42 -3.06
CA ASP A 322 -16.88 6.62 -4.47
C ASP A 322 -15.65 6.38 -5.38
N ASN A 323 -15.92 5.89 -6.58
CA ASN A 323 -14.91 5.56 -7.60
C ASN A 323 -13.81 4.60 -7.09
N TYR A 324 -14.17 3.66 -6.23
CA TYR A 324 -13.26 2.69 -5.66
C TYR A 324 -13.84 1.28 -5.65
N LYS A 325 -12.97 0.27 -5.75
CA LYS A 325 -13.36 -1.14 -5.79
C LYS A 325 -12.99 -1.84 -4.49
N GLU A 326 -13.94 -2.54 -3.90
CA GLU A 326 -13.76 -3.42 -2.77
C GLU A 326 -13.82 -4.89 -3.18
N SER A 327 -13.12 -5.76 -2.45
CA SER A 327 -13.07 -7.20 -2.71
C SER A 327 -13.43 -7.97 -1.44
N VAL A 328 -14.65 -8.48 -1.37
CA VAL A 328 -15.17 -9.23 -0.22
C VAL A 328 -15.06 -10.72 -0.47
N LEU A 329 -14.30 -11.43 0.37
CA LEU A 329 -14.27 -12.89 0.36
C LEU A 329 -15.29 -13.42 1.35
N LEU A 330 -16.32 -14.09 0.86
CA LEU A 330 -17.31 -14.80 1.68
C LEU A 330 -16.93 -16.27 1.78
N SER A 331 -16.78 -16.78 3.00
CA SER A 331 -16.80 -18.24 3.24
C SER A 331 -18.26 -18.67 3.35
N LEU A 332 -18.69 -19.56 2.45
CA LEU A 332 -20.05 -20.07 2.44
C LEU A 332 -20.30 -20.92 3.72
N ARG A 333 -21.47 -20.77 4.32
CA ARG A 333 -21.85 -21.54 5.51
C ARG A 333 -22.01 -23.01 5.19
N ARG A 334 -22.38 -23.34 3.94
CA ARG A 334 -22.37 -24.70 3.39
C ARG A 334 -21.62 -24.75 2.08
N ALA A 335 -20.81 -25.78 1.91
CA ALA A 335 -20.25 -26.08 0.61
C ALA A 335 -21.36 -26.61 -0.31
N ALA A 336 -21.36 -26.18 -1.57
CA ALA A 336 -22.36 -26.59 -2.55
C ALA A 336 -21.76 -26.70 -3.95
N PRO A 337 -22.27 -27.63 -4.79
CA PRO A 337 -21.98 -27.56 -6.22
C PRO A 337 -22.41 -26.21 -6.80
N LEU A 338 -21.65 -25.66 -7.75
CA LEU A 338 -21.96 -24.36 -8.33
C LEU A 338 -23.40 -24.28 -8.86
N GLY A 339 -23.89 -25.32 -9.52
CA GLY A 339 -25.26 -25.37 -10.04
C GLY A 339 -26.37 -25.33 -8.99
N GLN A 340 -26.03 -25.49 -7.69
CA GLN A 340 -26.99 -25.32 -6.60
C GLN A 340 -27.01 -23.91 -6.03
N ILE A 341 -26.10 -23.03 -6.41
CA ILE A 341 -26.09 -21.61 -6.02
C ILE A 341 -26.81 -20.84 -7.10
N LYS A 342 -28.05 -20.40 -6.81
CA LYS A 342 -28.91 -19.77 -7.80
C LYS A 342 -28.49 -18.34 -8.10
N CYS A 343 -28.35 -17.53 -7.06
CA CYS A 343 -27.98 -16.12 -7.20
C CYS A 343 -27.32 -15.57 -5.93
N VAL A 344 -26.65 -14.45 -6.10
CA VAL A 344 -26.14 -13.60 -5.03
C VAL A 344 -26.88 -12.26 -5.08
N MET A 345 -27.36 -11.78 -3.94
CA MET A 345 -28.06 -10.51 -3.86
C MET A 345 -27.31 -9.53 -2.98
N LEU A 346 -27.28 -8.26 -3.40
CA LEU A 346 -26.86 -7.12 -2.58
C LEU A 346 -28.11 -6.45 -2.01
N GLN A 347 -28.15 -6.25 -0.71
CA GLN A 347 -29.24 -5.56 -0.03
C GLN A 347 -28.68 -4.56 0.98
N THR A 348 -29.11 -3.30 0.86
CA THR A 348 -28.70 -2.25 1.81
C THR A 348 -29.52 -2.29 3.09
N THR A 349 -28.98 -1.72 4.17
CA THR A 349 -29.63 -1.65 5.48
C THR A 349 -30.27 -0.28 5.74
N PHE A 350 -30.01 0.71 4.89
CA PHE A 350 -30.51 2.07 5.06
C PHE A 350 -31.90 2.25 4.39
N GLY A 351 -32.69 3.14 4.99
CA GLY A 351 -33.94 3.64 4.39
C GLY A 351 -33.67 4.91 3.61
N GLY A 352 -34.52 5.19 2.63
CA GLY A 352 -34.49 6.46 1.89
C GLY A 352 -35.00 7.64 2.71
N GLY A 353 -34.91 8.85 2.16
CA GLY A 353 -35.41 10.08 2.73
C GLY A 353 -34.33 11.06 3.20
N ILE A 354 -34.74 12.12 3.89
CA ILE A 354 -33.83 13.16 4.40
C ILE A 354 -32.89 12.54 5.41
N GLY A 355 -31.58 12.52 5.08
CA GLY A 355 -30.52 11.91 5.91
C GLY A 355 -30.25 10.43 5.63
N GLY A 356 -31.03 9.78 4.76
CA GLY A 356 -30.71 8.45 4.24
C GLY A 356 -29.48 8.45 3.36
N ASP A 357 -28.88 7.28 3.17
CA ASP A 357 -27.77 7.10 2.24
C ASP A 357 -28.28 6.81 0.84
N ASN A 358 -27.45 7.07 -0.15
CA ASN A 358 -27.60 6.58 -1.51
C ASN A 358 -26.26 5.96 -1.91
N TRP A 359 -26.32 4.85 -2.65
CA TRP A 359 -25.12 4.17 -3.07
C TRP A 359 -25.23 3.72 -4.53
N ASN A 360 -24.24 4.13 -5.34
CA ASN A 360 -24.11 3.68 -6.71
C ASN A 360 -23.13 2.52 -6.79
N VAL A 361 -23.55 1.40 -7.37
CA VAL A 361 -22.67 0.30 -7.74
C VAL A 361 -22.48 0.31 -9.24
N ASP A 362 -21.25 0.50 -9.71
CA ASP A 362 -20.90 0.53 -11.12
C ASP A 362 -20.36 -0.80 -11.64
N LEU A 363 -19.85 -1.66 -10.73
CA LEU A 363 -19.31 -2.97 -11.06
C LEU A 363 -19.72 -3.98 -10.01
N LEU A 364 -20.18 -5.13 -10.47
CA LEU A 364 -20.29 -6.34 -9.64
C LEU A 364 -19.68 -7.52 -10.40
N ARG A 365 -18.69 -8.16 -9.80
CA ARG A 365 -18.06 -9.38 -10.30
C ARG A 365 -18.00 -10.41 -9.19
N ILE A 366 -18.43 -11.64 -9.48
CA ILE A 366 -18.46 -12.74 -8.52
C ILE A 366 -17.63 -13.89 -9.06
N VAL A 367 -16.69 -14.37 -8.25
CA VAL A 367 -15.84 -15.52 -8.54
C VAL A 367 -16.15 -16.62 -7.54
N ALA A 368 -16.60 -17.76 -8.02
CA ALA A 368 -16.75 -18.96 -7.22
C ALA A 368 -15.39 -19.63 -7.06
N LYS A 369 -15.06 -20.01 -5.82
CA LYS A 369 -13.78 -20.65 -5.47
C LYS A 369 -14.04 -22.04 -4.87
N SER A 370 -13.46 -23.06 -5.51
CA SER A 370 -13.27 -24.40 -4.98
C SER A 370 -11.77 -24.62 -4.67
N SER A 371 -11.36 -25.83 -4.29
CA SER A 371 -9.96 -26.14 -3.98
C SER A 371 -8.98 -25.89 -5.13
N ASP A 372 -9.41 -26.18 -6.33
CA ASP A 372 -8.60 -26.28 -7.55
C ASP A 372 -9.01 -25.27 -8.63
N GLN A 373 -10.17 -24.61 -8.48
CA GLN A 373 -10.71 -23.74 -9.52
C GLN A 373 -11.25 -22.43 -8.95
N GLU A 374 -10.98 -21.38 -9.71
CA GLU A 374 -11.64 -20.08 -9.59
C GLU A 374 -12.40 -19.81 -10.88
N ARG A 375 -13.71 -19.64 -10.78
CA ARG A 375 -14.57 -19.38 -11.94
C ARG A 375 -15.36 -18.11 -11.76
N VAL A 376 -15.29 -17.20 -12.75
CA VAL A 376 -16.18 -16.03 -12.82
C VAL A 376 -17.59 -16.53 -13.16
N VAL A 377 -18.52 -16.30 -12.25
CA VAL A 377 -19.90 -16.77 -12.35
C VAL A 377 -20.91 -15.62 -12.56
N PHE A 378 -20.44 -14.39 -12.37
CA PHE A 378 -21.17 -13.18 -12.70
C PHE A 378 -20.20 -12.02 -12.92
N ALA A 379 -20.45 -11.18 -13.94
CA ALA A 379 -19.71 -9.94 -14.14
C ALA A 379 -20.59 -8.97 -14.94
N GLN A 380 -20.88 -7.83 -14.33
CA GLN A 380 -21.60 -6.73 -14.99
C GLN A 380 -21.05 -5.37 -14.54
N THR A 381 -21.15 -4.40 -15.43
CA THR A 381 -20.81 -2.99 -15.21
C THR A 381 -21.92 -2.08 -15.69
N GLY A 382 -22.00 -0.87 -15.15
CA GLY A 382 -22.92 0.18 -15.54
C GLY A 382 -22.50 1.52 -14.93
N SER A 383 -23.25 2.59 -15.19
CA SER A 383 -23.00 3.93 -14.64
C SER A 383 -24.29 4.61 -14.15
N PRO A 384 -24.88 4.16 -13.03
CA PRO A 384 -24.58 2.96 -12.27
C PRO A 384 -25.18 1.68 -12.88
N LEU A 385 -24.64 0.50 -12.50
CA LEU A 385 -25.28 -0.79 -12.71
C LEU A 385 -26.56 -0.89 -11.86
N VAL A 386 -26.49 -0.43 -10.63
CA VAL A 386 -27.61 -0.30 -9.71
C VAL A 386 -27.39 0.89 -8.77
N ARG A 387 -28.48 1.63 -8.49
CA ARG A 387 -28.55 2.65 -7.45
C ARG A 387 -29.41 2.15 -6.30
N PHE A 388 -28.86 2.15 -5.11
CA PHE A 388 -29.58 1.94 -3.87
C PHE A 388 -29.98 3.31 -3.30
N ASP A 389 -31.26 3.56 -3.15
CA ASP A 389 -31.85 4.83 -2.71
C ASP A 389 -32.71 4.67 -1.44
N GLY A 390 -32.53 3.56 -0.73
CA GLY A 390 -33.24 3.24 0.50
C GLY A 390 -34.63 2.61 0.29
N ASN A 391 -34.96 2.21 -0.92
CA ASN A 391 -36.22 1.49 -1.17
C ASN A 391 -36.13 -0.02 -0.81
N ASN A 392 -35.00 -0.47 -0.26
CA ASN A 392 -34.69 -1.83 0.21
C ASN A 392 -34.87 -2.95 -0.85
N ARG A 393 -34.91 -2.62 -2.13
CA ARG A 393 -34.95 -3.61 -3.20
C ARG A 393 -33.55 -4.21 -3.37
N PRO A 394 -33.38 -5.55 -3.22
CA PRO A 394 -32.11 -6.17 -3.47
C PRO A 394 -31.78 -6.16 -4.97
N PHE A 395 -30.48 -6.04 -5.30
CA PHE A 395 -29.98 -6.33 -6.64
C PHE A 395 -29.64 -7.82 -6.72
N GLU A 396 -30.18 -8.54 -7.70
CA GLU A 396 -30.02 -9.97 -7.85
C GLU A 396 -29.06 -10.30 -9.00
N ALA A 397 -27.92 -10.91 -8.69
CA ALA A 397 -26.95 -11.44 -9.63
C ALA A 397 -27.17 -12.95 -9.80
N VAL A 398 -27.81 -13.34 -10.89
CA VAL A 398 -28.05 -14.76 -11.24
C VAL A 398 -26.75 -15.36 -11.76
N LEU A 399 -26.26 -16.44 -11.12
CA LEU A 399 -24.99 -17.07 -11.45
C LEU A 399 -25.11 -17.97 -12.71
N ARG A 400 -24.03 -18.02 -13.50
CA ARG A 400 -23.98 -18.78 -14.76
C ARG A 400 -22.69 -19.59 -14.85
#